data_8bdf2802611a2b14bab35e91e8567da7
#
_entry.id   8bdf2802611a2b14bab35e91e8567da7
#
_cell.length_a   1.000
_cell.length_b   1.000
_cell.length_c   1.000
_cell.angle_alpha   90.00
_cell.angle_beta   90.00
_cell.angle_gamma   90.00
#
_symmetry.space_group_name_H-M   'P 1'
#
loop_
_entity.id
_entity.type
_entity.pdbx_description
1 polymer ?
#
loop_
_entity_poly.entity_id
_entity_poly.type
_entity_poly.pdbx_seq_one_letter_code
_entity_poly.pdbx_strand_id
1 'polypeptide(L)'
;VLIDATNSAACDMAECRWQNDGYRLPTESEWEYAARLTKAGYQSGSLASGQISSLGLDSDEVEETSVAWFDANSNSTHIVGTAGTVFTKSENDAAAGSGKCNGAGLFDMSGNVLEYCWDWFDSYKENNPGQRYEGPRFGSERVTRGGSWSPYTGFIYAGDRYSNYQAW
;
A
#
# COMPACT_ATOMS: atom_id res chain seq x y z
N VAL A 1 18.21 -13.25 -7.55
CA VAL A 1 18.27 -14.36 -6.58
C VAL A 1 16.85 -14.86 -6.43
N LEU A 2 16.60 -16.11 -6.80
CA LEU A 2 15.36 -16.78 -6.44
C LEU A 2 15.43 -17.01 -4.94
N ILE A 3 14.70 -16.23 -4.17
CA ILE A 3 14.54 -16.46 -2.74
C ILE A 3 13.59 -17.66 -2.63
N ASP A 4 14.06 -18.71 -1.99
CA ASP A 4 13.21 -19.84 -1.65
C ASP A 4 12.16 -19.37 -0.63
N ALA A 5 10.92 -19.20 -1.08
CA ALA A 5 9.81 -18.74 -0.25
C ALA A 5 9.53 -19.67 0.96
N THR A 6 10.14 -20.85 1.02
CA THR A 6 10.03 -21.77 2.15
C THR A 6 11.13 -21.55 3.20
N ASN A 7 12.09 -20.68 2.95
CA ASN A 7 13.21 -20.42 3.84
C ASN A 7 13.17 -18.97 4.40
N SER A 8 12.49 -18.78 5.51
CA SER A 8 12.35 -17.49 6.17
C SER A 8 13.71 -16.86 6.53
N ALA A 9 14.69 -17.67 6.97
CA ALA A 9 16.02 -17.17 7.30
C ALA A 9 16.76 -16.62 6.07
N ALA A 10 16.57 -17.19 4.89
CA ALA A 10 17.13 -16.65 3.65
C ALA A 10 16.48 -15.31 3.26
N CYS A 11 15.19 -15.14 3.56
CA CYS A 11 14.49 -13.88 3.34
C CYS A 11 14.97 -12.79 4.31
N ASP A 12 15.24 -13.15 5.56
CA ASP A 12 15.79 -12.23 6.57
C ASP A 12 17.17 -11.71 6.21
N MET A 13 17.97 -12.53 5.53
CA MET A 13 19.31 -12.19 5.07
C MET A 13 19.35 -11.65 3.63
N ALA A 14 18.20 -11.50 2.98
CA ALA A 14 18.16 -10.98 1.63
C ALA A 14 18.70 -9.55 1.56
N GLU A 15 19.55 -9.28 0.60
CA GLU A 15 20.11 -7.96 0.33
C GLU A 15 19.53 -7.38 -0.96
N CYS A 16 19.10 -6.14 -0.90
CA CYS A 16 18.68 -5.41 -2.09
C CYS A 16 19.91 -4.88 -2.86
N ARG A 17 20.00 -5.23 -4.12
CA ARG A 17 21.01 -4.68 -5.02
C ARG A 17 20.48 -3.40 -5.68
N TRP A 18 20.54 -2.30 -4.95
CA TRP A 18 19.99 -0.99 -5.34
C TRP A 18 20.49 -0.46 -6.69
N GLN A 19 21.61 -0.95 -7.18
CA GLN A 19 22.22 -0.52 -8.45
C GLN A 19 21.76 -1.35 -9.66
N ASN A 20 20.94 -2.36 -9.45
CA ASN A 20 20.46 -3.23 -10.53
C ASN A 20 19.11 -2.73 -11.06
N ASP A 21 18.83 -2.99 -12.34
CA ASP A 21 17.60 -2.62 -13.05
C ASP A 21 16.44 -3.60 -12.82
N GLY A 22 16.58 -4.54 -11.87
CA GLY A 22 15.55 -5.54 -11.56
C GLY A 22 14.43 -5.01 -10.67
N TYR A 23 13.41 -5.83 -10.51
CA TYR A 23 12.31 -5.57 -9.57
C TYR A 23 12.75 -5.81 -8.13
N ARG A 24 12.23 -5.02 -7.23
CA ARG A 24 12.39 -5.14 -5.78
C ARG A 24 11.13 -4.65 -5.06
N LEU A 25 11.02 -4.93 -3.77
CA LEU A 25 10.05 -4.24 -2.93
C LEU A 25 10.37 -2.74 -2.87
N PRO A 26 9.36 -1.88 -2.83
CA PRO A 26 9.56 -0.46 -2.57
C PRO A 26 10.13 -0.26 -1.16
N THR A 27 10.88 0.81 -0.96
CA THR A 27 11.06 1.33 0.40
C THR A 27 9.74 1.90 0.91
N GLU A 28 9.60 2.02 2.21
CA GLU A 28 8.41 2.63 2.80
C GLU A 28 8.16 4.05 2.28
N SER A 29 9.23 4.85 2.15
CA SER A 29 9.12 6.20 1.60
C SER A 29 8.71 6.22 0.12
N GLU A 30 9.21 5.28 -0.69
CA GLU A 30 8.79 5.15 -2.10
C GLU A 30 7.32 4.74 -2.19
N TRP A 31 6.90 3.81 -1.33
CA TRP A 31 5.51 3.37 -1.27
C TRP A 31 4.58 4.54 -0.92
N GLU A 32 4.88 5.27 0.16
CA GLU A 32 4.05 6.39 0.60
C GLU A 32 4.01 7.52 -0.42
N TYR A 33 5.15 7.84 -1.03
CA TYR A 33 5.19 8.83 -2.12
C TYR A 33 4.28 8.42 -3.28
N ALA A 34 4.35 7.16 -3.71
CA ALA A 34 3.52 6.64 -4.80
C ALA A 34 2.03 6.64 -4.44
N ALA A 35 1.68 6.23 -3.20
CA ALA A 35 0.31 6.20 -2.72
C ALA A 35 -0.33 7.61 -2.65
N ARG A 36 0.46 8.63 -2.33
CA ARG A 36 0.00 10.03 -2.19
C ARG A 36 -0.03 10.82 -3.50
N LEU A 37 0.36 10.23 -4.62
CA LEU A 37 0.31 10.92 -5.90
C LEU A 37 -1.13 11.05 -6.41
N THR A 38 -1.51 12.29 -6.74
CA THR A 38 -2.75 12.63 -7.44
C THR A 38 -2.43 13.24 -8.79
N LYS A 39 -3.43 13.42 -9.63
CA LYS A 39 -3.27 14.16 -10.91
C LYS A 39 -2.82 15.61 -10.70
N ALA A 40 -3.07 16.17 -9.52
CA ALA A 40 -2.66 17.53 -9.14
C ALA A 40 -1.29 17.58 -8.44
N GLY A 41 -0.66 16.43 -8.19
CA GLY A 41 0.61 16.31 -7.47
C GLY A 41 0.49 15.56 -6.15
N TYR A 42 1.45 15.77 -5.26
CA TYR A 42 1.51 15.11 -3.95
C TYR A 42 0.42 15.63 -3.01
N GLN A 43 -0.31 14.71 -2.37
CA GLN A 43 -1.37 15.00 -1.41
C GLN A 43 -0.93 14.66 0.02
N SER A 44 -1.03 15.61 0.93
CA SER A 44 -0.82 15.42 2.37
C SER A 44 -2.12 15.06 3.08
N GLY A 45 -2.01 14.64 4.33
CA GLY A 45 -3.17 14.33 5.18
C GLY A 45 -3.49 12.83 5.27
N SER A 46 -4.57 12.52 5.99
CA SER A 46 -5.04 11.16 6.22
C SER A 46 -6.11 10.81 5.18
N LEU A 47 -5.66 10.42 3.99
CA LEU A 47 -6.52 10.07 2.86
C LEU A 47 -6.11 8.72 2.27
N ALA A 48 -7.09 7.98 1.77
CA ALA A 48 -6.82 6.80 0.96
C ALA A 48 -6.18 7.18 -0.37
N SER A 49 -5.36 6.29 -0.91
CA SER A 49 -4.72 6.51 -2.21
C SER A 49 -5.76 6.62 -3.33
N GLY A 50 -5.69 7.71 -4.09
CA GLY A 50 -6.68 8.01 -5.14
C GLY A 50 -7.92 8.76 -4.66
N GLN A 51 -8.13 8.89 -3.36
CA GLN A 51 -9.17 9.73 -2.79
C GLN A 51 -8.86 11.21 -3.06
N ILE A 52 -9.86 11.98 -3.44
CA ILE A 52 -9.76 13.42 -3.65
C ILE A 52 -10.78 14.09 -2.71
N SER A 53 -10.30 14.57 -1.58
CA SER A 53 -11.11 15.42 -0.71
C SER A 53 -10.93 16.87 -1.12
N SER A 54 -11.95 17.47 -1.73
CA SER A 54 -11.94 18.90 -2.05
C SER A 54 -12.57 19.77 -0.98
N LEU A 55 -13.25 19.25 0.04
CA LEU A 55 -14.14 20.05 0.87
C LEU A 55 -14.19 19.72 2.37
N GLY A 56 -13.49 18.74 2.90
CA GLY A 56 -13.43 18.51 4.37
C GLY A 56 -14.79 18.32 5.06
N LEU A 57 -15.76 17.77 4.39
CA LEU A 57 -17.10 17.48 4.89
C LEU A 57 -17.44 16.00 4.68
N ASP A 58 -18.27 15.46 5.52
CA ASP A 58 -18.82 14.11 5.69
C ASP A 58 -19.05 13.21 4.43
N SER A 59 -18.36 13.46 3.33
CA SER A 59 -18.37 12.67 2.10
C SER A 59 -17.18 11.71 1.97
N ASP A 60 -16.29 11.70 2.94
CA ASP A 60 -15.02 10.96 2.88
C ASP A 60 -15.25 9.45 2.77
N GLU A 61 -16.27 8.93 3.43
CA GLU A 61 -16.62 7.52 3.40
C GLU A 61 -17.04 7.05 1.99
N VAL A 62 -17.83 7.85 1.28
CA VAL A 62 -18.25 7.53 -0.08
C VAL A 62 -17.08 7.55 -1.06
N GLU A 63 -16.11 8.45 -0.87
CA GLU A 63 -14.91 8.51 -1.68
C GLU A 63 -13.96 7.36 -1.39
N GLU A 64 -13.77 6.99 -0.13
CA GLU A 64 -12.95 5.84 0.28
C GLU A 64 -13.44 4.54 -0.36
N THR A 65 -14.73 4.26 -0.28
CA THR A 65 -15.33 3.06 -0.89
C THR A 65 -15.21 3.04 -2.42
N SER A 66 -14.92 4.17 -3.03
CA SER A 66 -14.72 4.26 -4.48
C SER A 66 -13.28 4.00 -4.93
N VAL A 67 -12.32 3.98 -4.01
CA VAL A 67 -10.89 3.81 -4.32
C VAL A 67 -10.25 2.64 -3.58
N ALA A 68 -10.95 2.04 -2.61
CA ALA A 68 -10.40 0.99 -1.77
C ALA A 68 -11.43 -0.11 -1.49
N TRP A 69 -10.95 -1.34 -1.29
CA TRP A 69 -11.68 -2.45 -0.72
C TRP A 69 -11.22 -2.64 0.74
N PHE A 70 -12.12 -2.39 1.71
CA PHE A 70 -11.83 -2.46 3.13
C PHE A 70 -13.05 -2.95 3.91
N ASP A 71 -12.99 -3.03 5.21
CA ASP A 71 -14.02 -3.63 6.06
C ASP A 71 -15.40 -2.99 5.96
N ALA A 72 -15.49 -1.71 5.59
CA ALA A 72 -16.78 -1.04 5.39
C ALA A 72 -17.53 -1.51 4.11
N ASN A 73 -16.81 -2.00 3.11
CA ASN A 73 -17.40 -2.37 1.81
C ASN A 73 -17.01 -3.77 1.31
N SER A 74 -16.20 -4.51 2.08
CA SER A 74 -15.73 -5.84 1.69
C SER A 74 -15.51 -6.76 2.89
N ASN A 75 -15.57 -8.07 2.64
CA ASN A 75 -15.21 -9.13 3.58
C ASN A 75 -14.24 -10.17 3.00
N SER A 76 -13.64 -9.86 1.85
CA SER A 76 -12.68 -10.69 1.13
C SER A 76 -11.79 -9.86 0.23
N THR A 77 -10.77 -10.48 -0.35
CA THR A 77 -9.99 -9.88 -1.44
C THR A 77 -10.79 -9.77 -2.72
N HIS A 78 -10.45 -8.80 -3.54
CA HIS A 78 -11.08 -8.49 -4.82
C HIS A 78 -10.09 -8.53 -5.97
N ILE A 79 -10.61 -8.58 -7.20
CA ILE A 79 -9.80 -8.45 -8.41
C ILE A 79 -9.12 -7.08 -8.39
N VAL A 80 -7.83 -7.06 -8.70
CA VAL A 80 -7.01 -5.84 -8.66
C VAL A 80 -7.63 -4.71 -9.48
N GLY A 81 -7.71 -3.54 -8.87
CA GLY A 81 -8.17 -2.32 -9.51
C GLY A 81 -9.65 -2.33 -9.84
N THR A 82 -10.49 -2.93 -9.01
CA THR A 82 -11.95 -2.92 -9.21
C THR A 82 -12.70 -2.03 -8.20
N ALA A 83 -12.01 -1.40 -7.25
CA ALA A 83 -12.65 -0.49 -6.32
C ALA A 83 -13.37 0.66 -7.06
N GLY A 84 -14.59 0.95 -6.65
CA GLY A 84 -15.46 1.95 -7.29
C GLY A 84 -16.08 1.53 -8.62
N THR A 85 -15.92 0.27 -9.03
CA THR A 85 -16.61 -0.29 -10.19
C THR A 85 -18.04 -0.70 -9.82
N VAL A 86 -19.00 -0.37 -10.67
CA VAL A 86 -20.37 -0.87 -10.54
C VAL A 86 -20.47 -2.23 -11.20
N PHE A 87 -20.69 -3.27 -10.40
CA PHE A 87 -20.90 -4.62 -10.91
C PHE A 87 -22.33 -4.77 -11.43
N THR A 88 -22.49 -5.22 -12.66
CA THR A 88 -23.81 -5.42 -13.28
C THR A 88 -24.39 -6.80 -13.01
N LYS A 89 -23.56 -7.80 -12.71
CA LYS A 89 -23.98 -9.18 -12.44
C LYS A 89 -23.20 -9.83 -11.31
N SER A 90 -21.88 -9.82 -11.40
CA SER A 90 -21.00 -10.31 -10.35
C SER A 90 -19.64 -9.61 -10.43
N GLU A 91 -18.88 -9.66 -9.36
CA GLU A 91 -17.51 -9.15 -9.33
C GLU A 91 -16.60 -9.81 -10.39
N ASN A 92 -16.85 -11.10 -10.68
CA ASN A 92 -16.09 -11.85 -11.69
C ASN A 92 -16.24 -11.31 -13.12
N ASP A 93 -17.23 -10.45 -13.36
CA ASP A 93 -17.45 -9.80 -14.65
C ASP A 93 -16.64 -8.50 -14.81
N ALA A 94 -16.03 -7.99 -13.72
CA ALA A 94 -15.19 -6.80 -13.78
C ALA A 94 -13.79 -7.14 -14.26
N ALA A 95 -13.32 -6.39 -15.25
CA ALA A 95 -11.94 -6.51 -15.69
C ALA A 95 -10.98 -5.89 -14.64
N ALA A 96 -9.84 -6.51 -14.41
CA ALA A 96 -8.79 -5.91 -13.60
C ALA A 96 -8.44 -4.50 -14.12
N GLY A 97 -8.30 -3.54 -13.21
CA GLY A 97 -8.03 -2.14 -13.56
C GLY A 97 -9.23 -1.36 -14.10
N SER A 98 -10.46 -1.88 -13.98
CA SER A 98 -11.68 -1.14 -14.40
C SER A 98 -12.14 -0.10 -13.39
N GLY A 99 -11.62 -0.14 -12.16
CA GLY A 99 -11.93 0.81 -11.10
C GLY A 99 -11.05 2.07 -11.13
N LYS A 100 -10.94 2.72 -10.00
CA LYS A 100 -10.18 3.97 -9.87
C LYS A 100 -8.73 3.72 -9.46
N CYS A 101 -7.80 4.34 -10.18
CA CYS A 101 -6.39 4.40 -9.82
C CYS A 101 -6.05 5.78 -9.20
N ASN A 102 -4.89 5.85 -8.53
CA ASN A 102 -4.33 7.12 -8.08
C ASN A 102 -3.69 7.93 -9.22
N GLY A 103 -3.05 9.07 -8.92
CA GLY A 103 -2.41 9.91 -9.92
C GLY A 103 -1.20 9.30 -10.61
N ALA A 104 -0.60 8.27 -10.04
CA ALA A 104 0.48 7.49 -10.64
C ALA A 104 -0.04 6.32 -11.51
N GLY A 105 -1.35 6.11 -11.60
CA GLY A 105 -1.94 4.97 -12.31
C GLY A 105 -1.89 3.67 -11.52
N LEU A 106 -1.64 3.72 -10.20
CA LEU A 106 -1.58 2.55 -9.33
C LEU A 106 -2.95 2.29 -8.72
N PHE A 107 -3.28 1.00 -8.62
CA PHE A 107 -4.52 0.52 -8.01
C PHE A 107 -4.22 -0.12 -6.66
N ASP A 108 -5.25 -0.18 -5.81
CA ASP A 108 -5.27 -0.89 -4.53
C ASP A 108 -4.12 -0.55 -3.57
N MET A 109 -3.47 0.61 -3.75
CA MET A 109 -2.53 1.17 -2.78
C MET A 109 -3.20 1.46 -1.42
N SER A 110 -4.51 1.32 -1.36
CA SER A 110 -5.34 1.39 -0.16
C SER A 110 -6.34 0.25 -0.18
N GLY A 111 -6.38 -0.55 0.89
CA GLY A 111 -7.27 -1.70 1.00
C GLY A 111 -6.83 -2.92 0.18
N ASN A 112 -7.74 -3.82 -0.06
CA ASN A 112 -7.57 -5.12 -0.68
C ASN A 112 -6.62 -6.02 0.11
N VAL A 113 -5.30 -5.85 0.00
CA VAL A 113 -4.28 -6.61 0.75
C VAL A 113 -3.17 -5.70 1.26
N LEU A 114 -2.57 -6.06 2.41
CA LEU A 114 -1.37 -5.40 2.91
C LEU A 114 -0.20 -5.57 1.94
N GLU A 115 0.58 -4.52 1.77
CA GLU A 115 1.75 -4.50 0.90
C GLU A 115 3.04 -4.38 1.70
N TYR A 116 3.97 -5.31 1.48
CA TYR A 116 5.26 -5.30 2.13
C TYR A 116 6.20 -4.25 1.54
N CYS A 117 6.89 -3.52 2.44
CA CYS A 117 8.01 -2.66 2.09
C CYS A 117 9.35 -3.34 2.41
N TRP A 118 10.42 -2.84 1.81
CA TRP A 118 11.78 -3.32 2.07
C TRP A 118 12.25 -3.02 3.50
N ASP A 119 11.74 -1.95 4.09
CA ASP A 119 12.19 -1.45 5.38
C ASP A 119 11.79 -2.38 6.52
N TRP A 120 12.69 -2.54 7.48
CA TRP A 120 12.36 -3.11 8.77
C TRP A 120 11.51 -2.10 9.57
N PHE A 121 10.54 -2.61 10.32
CA PHE A 121 9.70 -1.77 11.15
C PHE A 121 10.48 -1.25 12.37
N ASP A 122 10.52 0.07 12.54
CA ASP A 122 11.06 0.77 13.71
C ASP A 122 10.41 2.15 13.79
N SER A 123 10.64 2.87 14.88
CA SER A 123 10.26 4.27 14.98
C SER A 123 10.98 5.09 13.91
N TYR A 124 10.30 6.08 13.36
CA TYR A 124 10.96 7.03 12.48
C TYR A 124 12.09 7.74 13.23
N LYS A 125 13.25 7.77 12.63
CA LYS A 125 14.40 8.56 13.09
C LYS A 125 14.50 9.82 12.27
N GLU A 126 14.88 10.92 12.90
CA GLU A 126 15.18 12.14 12.16
C GLU A 126 16.31 11.88 11.16
N ASN A 127 16.04 12.21 9.91
CA ASN A 127 17.03 12.13 8.85
C ASN A 127 17.55 13.52 8.52
N ASN A 128 18.81 13.58 8.11
CA ASN A 128 19.33 14.80 7.50
C ASN A 128 18.60 15.05 6.17
N PRO A 129 18.19 16.30 5.90
CA PRO A 129 17.58 16.65 4.64
C PRO A 129 18.44 16.21 3.45
N GLY A 130 17.83 15.53 2.49
CA GLY A 130 18.50 15.05 1.29
C GLY A 130 19.17 13.66 1.40
N GLN A 131 19.14 13.02 2.56
CA GLN A 131 19.53 11.62 2.67
C GLN A 131 18.34 10.70 2.44
N ARG A 132 18.56 9.62 1.69
CA ARG A 132 17.60 8.55 1.55
C ARG A 132 17.43 7.85 2.90
N TYR A 133 16.19 7.69 3.33
CA TYR A 133 15.90 6.83 4.48
C TYR A 133 15.94 5.37 4.03
N GLU A 134 16.83 4.60 4.62
CA GLU A 134 17.00 3.17 4.31
C GLU A 134 16.41 2.27 5.39
N GLY A 135 15.80 2.86 6.42
CA GLY A 135 15.31 2.13 7.59
C GLY A 135 16.44 1.53 8.45
N PRO A 136 16.08 0.79 9.50
CA PRO A 136 17.07 0.05 10.28
C PRO A 136 17.66 -1.11 9.45
N ARG A 137 18.91 -1.45 9.71
CA ARG A 137 19.59 -2.54 8.99
C ARG A 137 19.10 -3.93 9.37
N PHE A 138 18.52 -4.06 10.56
CA PHE A 138 18.04 -5.32 11.15
C PHE A 138 16.71 -5.07 11.85
N GLY A 139 15.85 -6.05 11.86
CA GLY A 139 14.56 -6.03 12.55
C GLY A 139 13.95 -7.42 12.57
N SER A 140 12.84 -7.56 13.28
CA SER A 140 12.04 -8.80 13.34
C SER A 140 10.80 -8.75 12.45
N GLU A 141 10.37 -7.53 12.09
CA GLU A 141 9.15 -7.30 11.33
C GLU A 141 9.42 -6.32 10.19
N ARG A 142 8.81 -6.56 9.05
CA ARG A 142 8.84 -5.61 7.93
C ARG A 142 7.70 -4.61 8.03
N VAL A 143 7.93 -3.43 7.49
CA VAL A 143 6.86 -2.47 7.28
C VAL A 143 5.87 -3.04 6.28
N THR A 144 4.58 -2.95 6.64
CA THR A 144 3.47 -3.17 5.71
C THR A 144 2.59 -1.93 5.64
N ARG A 145 2.03 -1.68 4.48
CA ARG A 145 1.29 -0.46 4.15
C ARG A 145 -0.03 -0.80 3.44
N GLY A 146 -0.87 0.21 3.29
CA GLY A 146 -2.09 0.16 2.50
C GLY A 146 -3.33 -0.36 3.21
N GLY A 147 -3.19 -1.09 4.32
CA GLY A 147 -4.33 -1.75 4.94
C GLY A 147 -4.86 -2.92 4.11
N SER A 148 -6.03 -3.44 4.45
CA SER A 148 -6.66 -4.52 3.70
C SER A 148 -8.17 -4.52 3.86
N TRP A 149 -8.84 -5.49 3.23
CA TRP A 149 -10.26 -5.79 3.42
C TRP A 149 -10.61 -6.22 4.85
N SER A 150 -9.64 -6.68 5.65
CA SER A 150 -9.88 -7.24 6.98
C SER A 150 -10.06 -6.14 8.03
N PRO A 151 -11.03 -6.27 8.95
CA PRO A 151 -11.25 -5.29 10.02
C PRO A 151 -10.07 -5.16 11.00
N TYR A 152 -9.15 -6.13 11.00
CA TYR A 152 -7.93 -6.07 11.83
C TYR A 152 -6.81 -5.21 11.22
N THR A 153 -6.93 -4.88 9.95
CA THR A 153 -5.96 -4.11 9.17
C THR A 153 -6.66 -3.09 8.28
N GLY A 154 -7.84 -2.64 8.70
CA GLY A 154 -8.76 -1.82 7.91
C GLY A 154 -8.39 -0.33 7.82
N PHE A 155 -7.32 0.13 8.46
CA PHE A 155 -6.85 1.50 8.25
C PHE A 155 -6.15 1.59 6.90
N ILE A 156 -6.78 2.29 5.98
CA ILE A 156 -6.43 2.32 4.54
C ILE A 156 -5.77 3.63 4.12
N TYR A 157 -5.48 4.51 5.05
CA TYR A 157 -4.90 5.80 4.72
C TYR A 157 -3.43 5.66 4.29
N ALA A 158 -3.02 6.47 3.32
CA ALA A 158 -1.67 6.44 2.79
C ALA A 158 -0.58 6.75 3.84
N GLY A 159 -0.95 7.31 5.00
CA GLY A 159 -0.07 7.54 6.14
C GLY A 159 -0.01 6.39 7.13
N ASP A 160 -0.95 5.44 7.08
CA ASP A 160 -1.02 4.35 8.04
C ASP A 160 0.10 3.34 7.82
N ARG A 161 0.59 2.82 8.92
CA ARG A 161 1.81 2.05 8.97
C ARG A 161 1.64 0.87 9.92
N TYR A 162 1.95 -0.33 9.43
CA TYR A 162 1.88 -1.56 10.20
C TYR A 162 3.21 -2.29 10.19
N SER A 163 3.35 -3.22 11.11
CA SER A 163 4.40 -4.22 11.09
C SER A 163 3.80 -5.61 10.92
N ASN A 164 4.50 -6.46 10.23
CA ASN A 164 4.15 -7.86 10.14
C ASN A 164 5.40 -8.73 10.15
N TYR A 165 5.30 -9.88 10.85
CA TYR A 165 6.32 -10.90 10.77
C TYR A 165 6.40 -11.39 9.33
N GLN A 166 7.62 -11.67 8.88
CA GLN A 166 7.80 -12.30 7.58
C GLN A 166 7.20 -13.71 7.64
N ALA A 167 5.94 -13.82 7.25
CA ALA A 167 5.33 -15.10 6.93
C ALA A 167 5.44 -15.26 5.41
N TRP A 168 6.55 -15.85 4.98
CA TRP A 168 6.73 -16.32 3.61
C TRP A 168 6.52 -17.81 3.56
#